data_90bdc74e17fc28398312b97f5733f3eb
#
_entry.id   90bdc74e17fc28398312b97f5733f3eb
#
_cell.length_a   1.000
_cell.length_b   1.000
_cell.length_c   1.000
_cell.angle_alpha   90.00
_cell.angle_beta   90.00
_cell.angle_gamma   90.00
#
_symmetry.space_group_name_H-M   'P 1'
#
loop_
_entity.id
_entity.type
_entity.pdbx_description
1 polymer ?
#
loop_
_entity_poly.entity_id
_entity_poly.type
_entity_poly.pdbx_seq_one_letter_code
_entity_poly.pdbx_strand_id
1 'polypeptide(L)'
;MGVRSESKQKTRKLILEKTALLIHNKGFLNVSSKEISKECNISQGSIFLHFQTKENLLNTILLTNIGHFERDLNNMCVPKLSKDNFLKNYIDVIIQYESFLSRLYKDLPYLSEALSKSINSLETTTKNLFFENIRNNPDKKLSIVDSFISIDAFFSQVYKNLLDKEIYTESNSIIRQRRGKIVKLYRTLFE
;
A
#
# COMPACT_ATOMS: atom_id res chain seq x y z
N MET A 1 -25.58 1.33 -23.70
CA MET A 1 -25.41 0.36 -22.58
C MET A 1 -26.74 0.23 -21.88
N GLY A 2 -27.24 -1.00 -21.63
CA GLY A 2 -28.60 -1.17 -21.10
C GLY A 2 -28.67 -0.96 -19.59
N VAL A 3 -29.82 -0.51 -19.07
CA VAL A 3 -30.14 -0.25 -17.65
C VAL A 3 -29.68 -1.40 -16.71
N ARG A 4 -29.75 -2.64 -17.18
CA ARG A 4 -29.33 -3.84 -16.46
C ARG A 4 -27.80 -3.90 -16.25
N SER A 5 -27.00 -3.41 -17.21
CA SER A 5 -25.54 -3.33 -17.13
C SER A 5 -25.11 -2.26 -16.11
N GLU A 6 -25.76 -1.11 -16.12
CA GLU A 6 -25.49 -0.01 -15.19
C GLU A 6 -25.82 -0.38 -13.74
N SER A 7 -26.95 -1.05 -13.51
CA SER A 7 -27.34 -1.56 -12.20
C SER A 7 -26.30 -2.57 -11.66
N LYS A 8 -25.83 -3.48 -12.52
CA LYS A 8 -24.80 -4.47 -12.16
C LYS A 8 -23.48 -3.78 -11.76
N GLN A 9 -23.07 -2.76 -12.49
CA GLN A 9 -21.85 -2.01 -12.18
C GLN A 9 -21.98 -1.21 -10.88
N LYS A 10 -23.12 -0.57 -10.62
CA LYS A 10 -23.40 0.13 -9.37
C LYS A 10 -23.31 -0.81 -8.15
N THR A 11 -23.93 -1.98 -8.25
CA THR A 11 -23.86 -2.99 -7.17
C THR A 11 -22.43 -3.49 -6.95
N ARG A 12 -21.68 -3.76 -8.04
CA ARG A 12 -20.27 -4.17 -7.96
C ARG A 12 -19.42 -3.11 -7.26
N LYS A 13 -19.59 -1.84 -7.60
CA LYS A 13 -18.89 -0.72 -6.98
C LYS A 13 -19.22 -0.60 -5.49
N LEU A 14 -20.50 -0.69 -5.12
CA LEU A 14 -20.96 -0.67 -3.73
C LEU A 14 -20.27 -1.79 -2.91
N ILE A 15 -20.23 -3.02 -3.44
CA ILE A 15 -19.58 -4.14 -2.75
C ILE A 15 -18.09 -3.84 -2.51
N LEU A 16 -17.38 -3.33 -3.51
CA LEU A 16 -15.96 -2.98 -3.38
C LEU A 16 -15.74 -1.91 -2.32
N GLU A 17 -16.51 -0.82 -2.34
CA GLU A 17 -16.40 0.29 -1.40
C GLU A 17 -16.67 -0.14 0.05
N LYS A 18 -17.77 -0.86 0.28
CA LYS A 18 -18.14 -1.34 1.61
C LYS A 18 -17.15 -2.38 2.15
N THR A 19 -16.67 -3.27 1.29
CA THR A 19 -15.66 -4.26 1.69
C THR A 19 -14.31 -3.58 2.00
N ALA A 20 -13.91 -2.57 1.25
CA ALA A 20 -12.69 -1.80 1.54
C ALA A 20 -12.75 -1.12 2.92
N LEU A 21 -13.91 -0.58 3.32
CA LEU A 21 -14.13 -0.02 4.66
C LEU A 21 -14.01 -1.09 5.76
N LEU A 22 -14.58 -2.28 5.53
CA LEU A 22 -14.45 -3.40 6.47
C LEU A 22 -12.98 -3.85 6.61
N ILE A 23 -12.25 -3.93 5.50
CA ILE A 23 -10.81 -4.26 5.52
C ILE A 23 -10.02 -3.20 6.29
N HIS A 24 -10.32 -1.92 6.05
CA HIS A 24 -9.67 -0.83 6.78
C HIS A 24 -9.83 -0.99 8.30
N ASN A 25 -11.01 -1.39 8.76
CA ASN A 25 -11.30 -1.50 10.19
C ASN A 25 -10.78 -2.80 10.83
N LYS A 26 -10.81 -3.92 10.09
CA LYS A 26 -10.59 -5.26 10.66
C LYS A 26 -9.41 -6.03 10.06
N GLY A 27 -8.83 -5.58 8.94
CA GLY A 27 -7.87 -6.33 8.13
C GLY A 27 -8.54 -7.29 7.14
N PHE A 28 -7.73 -7.82 6.20
CA PHE A 28 -8.19 -8.70 5.12
C PHE A 28 -8.73 -10.04 5.62
N LEU A 29 -8.10 -10.60 6.66
CA LEU A 29 -8.44 -11.93 7.17
C LEU A 29 -9.77 -11.96 7.92
N ASN A 30 -10.13 -10.88 8.59
CA ASN A 30 -11.26 -10.82 9.52
C ASN A 30 -12.58 -10.36 8.88
N VAL A 31 -12.62 -10.19 7.55
CA VAL A 31 -13.83 -9.81 6.82
C VAL A 31 -14.57 -11.04 6.34
N SER A 32 -15.86 -11.17 6.69
CA SER A 32 -16.73 -12.29 6.28
C SER A 32 -17.73 -11.86 5.20
N SER A 33 -18.15 -12.82 4.35
CA SER A 33 -19.20 -12.58 3.34
C SER A 33 -20.53 -12.15 3.96
N LYS A 34 -20.82 -12.60 5.19
CA LYS A 34 -22.02 -12.22 5.95
C LYS A 34 -21.98 -10.75 6.35
N GLU A 35 -20.83 -10.25 6.81
CA GLU A 35 -20.67 -8.84 7.15
C GLU A 35 -20.74 -7.95 5.90
N ILE A 36 -20.09 -8.35 4.81
CA ILE A 36 -20.15 -7.62 3.54
C ILE A 36 -21.61 -7.51 3.07
N SER A 37 -22.36 -8.61 3.08
CA SER A 37 -23.74 -8.61 2.63
C SER A 37 -24.63 -7.70 3.48
N LYS A 38 -24.41 -7.68 4.79
CA LYS A 38 -25.09 -6.78 5.72
C LYS A 38 -24.77 -5.31 5.44
N GLU A 39 -23.49 -4.97 5.29
CA GLU A 39 -23.05 -3.60 4.99
C GLU A 39 -23.56 -3.08 3.64
N CYS A 40 -23.71 -3.96 2.66
CA CYS A 40 -24.22 -3.62 1.32
C CYS A 40 -25.76 -3.69 1.23
N ASN A 41 -26.43 -4.21 2.25
CA ASN A 41 -27.87 -4.51 2.24
C ASN A 41 -28.31 -5.38 1.03
N ILE A 42 -27.54 -6.46 0.77
CA ILE A 42 -27.78 -7.44 -0.30
C ILE A 42 -27.66 -8.86 0.25
N SER A 43 -28.11 -9.86 -0.53
CA SER A 43 -27.86 -11.27 -0.17
C SER A 43 -26.40 -11.66 -0.37
N GLN A 44 -25.91 -12.68 0.37
CA GLN A 44 -24.57 -13.24 0.13
C GLN A 44 -24.45 -13.82 -1.29
N GLY A 45 -25.50 -14.42 -1.83
CA GLY A 45 -25.55 -14.91 -3.20
C GLY A 45 -25.29 -13.80 -4.22
N SER A 46 -25.75 -12.56 -3.94
CA SER A 46 -25.47 -11.40 -4.79
C SER A 46 -23.99 -11.06 -4.87
N ILE A 47 -23.24 -11.22 -3.76
CA ILE A 47 -21.77 -11.02 -3.75
C ILE A 47 -21.11 -12.02 -4.67
N PHE A 48 -21.48 -13.30 -4.57
CA PHE A 48 -20.89 -14.37 -5.39
C PHE A 48 -21.23 -14.26 -6.87
N LEU A 49 -22.40 -13.68 -7.23
CA LEU A 49 -22.72 -13.34 -8.62
C LEU A 49 -21.76 -12.29 -9.23
N HIS A 50 -21.18 -11.42 -8.41
CA HIS A 50 -20.26 -10.38 -8.87
C HIS A 50 -18.79 -10.78 -8.82
N PHE A 51 -18.40 -11.62 -7.85
CA PHE A 51 -16.99 -11.91 -7.56
C PHE A 51 -16.65 -13.40 -7.51
N GLN A 52 -17.63 -14.29 -7.67
CA GLN A 52 -17.51 -15.76 -7.61
C GLN A 52 -17.07 -16.28 -6.21
N THR A 53 -16.01 -15.72 -5.64
CA THR A 53 -15.51 -16.08 -4.31
C THR A 53 -15.22 -14.82 -3.48
N LYS A 54 -15.18 -14.98 -2.14
CA LYS A 54 -14.70 -13.93 -1.23
C LYS A 54 -13.25 -13.57 -1.54
N GLU A 55 -12.44 -14.56 -1.86
CA GLU A 55 -11.03 -14.35 -2.19
C GLU A 55 -10.87 -13.46 -3.43
N ASN A 56 -11.62 -13.72 -4.50
CA ASN A 56 -11.59 -12.87 -5.70
C ASN A 56 -12.02 -11.42 -5.41
N LEU A 57 -12.98 -11.22 -4.51
CA LEU A 57 -13.37 -9.88 -4.06
C LEU A 57 -12.22 -9.19 -3.33
N LEU A 58 -11.60 -9.87 -2.36
CA LEU A 58 -10.47 -9.33 -1.59
C LEU A 58 -9.26 -9.06 -2.48
N ASN A 59 -8.96 -9.96 -3.41
CA ASN A 59 -7.89 -9.79 -4.40
C ASN A 59 -8.15 -8.58 -5.30
N THR A 60 -9.39 -8.38 -5.75
CA THR A 60 -9.76 -7.22 -6.57
C THR A 60 -9.49 -5.91 -5.82
N ILE A 61 -9.86 -5.84 -4.54
CA ILE A 61 -9.65 -4.65 -3.71
C ILE A 61 -8.16 -4.41 -3.51
N LEU A 62 -7.41 -5.45 -3.17
CA LEU A 62 -5.98 -5.37 -2.91
C LEU A 62 -5.22 -4.88 -4.14
N LEU A 63 -5.43 -5.52 -5.30
CA LEU A 63 -4.78 -5.15 -6.56
C LEU A 63 -5.16 -3.73 -7.03
N THR A 64 -6.41 -3.32 -6.80
CA THR A 64 -6.84 -1.94 -7.10
C THR A 64 -6.08 -0.92 -6.25
N ASN A 65 -5.93 -1.17 -4.94
CA ASN A 65 -5.19 -0.26 -4.05
C ASN A 65 -3.69 -0.26 -4.35
N ILE A 66 -3.10 -1.42 -4.65
CA ILE A 66 -1.70 -1.50 -5.11
C ILE A 66 -1.51 -0.65 -6.37
N GLY A 67 -2.37 -0.80 -7.37
CA GLY A 67 -2.27 -0.01 -8.61
C GLY A 67 -2.45 1.50 -8.40
N HIS A 68 -3.28 1.93 -7.44
CA HIS A 68 -3.38 3.34 -7.07
C HIS A 68 -2.08 3.82 -6.41
N PHE A 69 -1.55 3.06 -5.47
CA PHE A 69 -0.30 3.38 -4.77
C PHE A 69 0.89 3.46 -5.75
N GLU A 70 1.04 2.48 -6.65
CA GLU A 70 2.08 2.49 -7.70
C GLU A 70 1.99 3.71 -8.60
N ARG A 71 0.78 4.05 -9.04
CA ARG A 71 0.55 5.23 -9.87
C ARG A 71 0.96 6.51 -9.15
N ASP A 72 0.57 6.68 -7.89
CA ASP A 72 0.88 7.88 -7.13
C ASP A 72 2.37 7.95 -6.81
N LEU A 73 3.03 6.82 -6.51
CA LEU A 73 4.48 6.75 -6.39
C LEU A 73 5.19 7.20 -7.67
N ASN A 74 4.82 6.63 -8.81
CA ASN A 74 5.45 6.94 -10.10
C ASN A 74 5.24 8.41 -10.50
N ASN A 75 4.09 9.00 -10.17
CA ASN A 75 3.79 10.40 -10.47
C ASN A 75 4.52 11.37 -9.54
N MET A 76 4.66 11.06 -8.25
CA MET A 76 5.21 11.96 -7.24
C MET A 76 6.70 11.73 -6.98
N CYS A 77 7.18 10.50 -7.07
CA CYS A 77 8.56 10.11 -6.78
C CYS A 77 9.40 10.00 -8.06
N VAL A 78 9.49 11.10 -8.82
CA VAL A 78 10.29 11.12 -10.05
C VAL A 78 11.79 11.10 -9.71
N PRO A 79 12.59 10.16 -10.25
CA PRO A 79 14.00 10.00 -9.89
C PRO A 79 14.90 11.23 -10.12
N LYS A 80 14.49 12.16 -10.99
CA LYS A 80 15.23 13.41 -11.25
C LYS A 80 15.02 14.52 -10.22
N LEU A 81 14.12 14.34 -9.26
CA LEU A 81 13.93 15.29 -8.16
C LEU A 81 15.15 15.30 -7.25
N SER A 82 15.39 16.43 -6.57
CA SER A 82 16.35 16.47 -5.47
C SER A 82 15.98 15.44 -4.40
N LYS A 83 16.96 14.92 -3.68
CA LYS A 83 16.75 13.92 -2.61
C LYS A 83 15.70 14.36 -1.60
N ASP A 84 15.73 15.62 -1.16
CA ASP A 84 14.75 16.15 -0.20
C ASP A 84 13.33 16.15 -0.77
N ASN A 85 13.14 16.58 -2.02
CA ASN A 85 11.81 16.58 -2.65
C ASN A 85 11.32 15.16 -2.95
N PHE A 86 12.20 14.27 -3.37
CA PHE A 86 11.89 12.86 -3.60
C PHE A 86 11.44 12.19 -2.29
N LEU A 87 12.23 12.34 -1.22
CA LEU A 87 11.90 11.79 0.10
C LEU A 87 10.61 12.38 0.66
N LYS A 88 10.41 13.71 0.52
CA LYS A 88 9.17 14.36 0.94
C LYS A 88 7.96 13.74 0.24
N ASN A 89 8.01 13.63 -1.07
CA ASN A 89 6.93 13.06 -1.88
C ASN A 89 6.66 11.59 -1.50
N TYR A 90 7.72 10.79 -1.33
CA TYR A 90 7.60 9.41 -0.87
C TYR A 90 6.88 9.33 0.49
N ILE A 91 7.30 10.12 1.48
CA ILE A 91 6.67 10.14 2.80
C ILE A 91 5.19 10.55 2.69
N ASP A 92 4.88 11.54 1.86
CA ASP A 92 3.49 12.01 1.68
C ASP A 92 2.61 10.92 1.04
N VAL A 93 3.14 10.17 0.06
CA VAL A 93 2.45 8.99 -0.51
C VAL A 93 2.26 7.90 0.54
N ILE A 94 3.30 7.55 1.30
CA ILE A 94 3.17 6.54 2.37
C ILE A 94 2.13 6.95 3.41
N ILE A 95 2.06 8.23 3.80
CA ILE A 95 1.03 8.74 4.73
C ILE A 95 -0.38 8.55 4.15
N GLN A 96 -0.56 8.84 2.86
CA GLN A 96 -1.86 8.68 2.19
C GLN A 96 -2.34 7.22 2.21
N TYR A 97 -1.44 6.27 2.03
CA TYR A 97 -1.75 4.84 1.99
C TYR A 97 -1.44 4.09 3.30
N GLU A 98 -1.08 4.80 4.38
CA GLU A 98 -0.58 4.19 5.61
C GLU A 98 -1.50 3.13 6.19
N SER A 99 -2.81 3.40 6.26
CA SER A 99 -3.76 2.44 6.82
C SER A 99 -3.88 1.18 5.96
N PHE A 100 -3.87 1.32 4.63
CA PHE A 100 -3.86 0.19 3.71
C PHE A 100 -2.57 -0.62 3.84
N LEU A 101 -1.41 0.03 3.78
CA LEU A 101 -0.10 -0.62 3.85
C LEU A 101 0.11 -1.32 5.20
N SER A 102 -0.27 -0.70 6.31
CA SER A 102 -0.18 -1.30 7.64
C SER A 102 -0.98 -2.60 7.73
N ARG A 103 -2.22 -2.61 7.22
CA ARG A 103 -3.05 -3.82 7.17
C ARG A 103 -2.50 -4.87 6.22
N LEU A 104 -2.04 -4.44 5.05
CA LEU A 104 -1.45 -5.32 4.05
C LEU A 104 -0.24 -6.06 4.60
N TYR A 105 0.72 -5.34 5.18
CA TYR A 105 1.94 -5.95 5.70
C TYR A 105 1.69 -6.85 6.91
N LYS A 106 0.69 -6.54 7.74
CA LYS A 106 0.30 -7.39 8.86
C LYS A 106 -0.29 -8.72 8.40
N ASP A 107 -1.12 -8.68 7.37
CA ASP A 107 -1.81 -9.86 6.83
C ASP A 107 -0.96 -10.62 5.78
N LEU A 108 0.17 -10.04 5.33
CA LEU A 108 1.04 -10.57 4.27
C LEU A 108 1.41 -12.06 4.44
N PRO A 109 1.80 -12.56 5.65
CA PRO A 109 2.16 -13.96 5.82
C PRO A 109 1.03 -14.96 5.51
N TYR A 110 -0.20 -14.48 5.46
CA TYR A 110 -1.41 -15.30 5.28
C TYR A 110 -2.09 -15.08 3.92
N LEU A 111 -1.53 -14.22 3.07
CA LEU A 111 -2.05 -13.96 1.73
C LEU A 111 -1.62 -15.05 0.76
N SER A 112 -2.36 -15.19 -0.35
CA SER A 112 -2.01 -16.15 -1.40
C SER A 112 -0.66 -15.81 -2.05
N GLU A 113 0.01 -16.83 -2.61
CA GLU A 113 1.28 -16.65 -3.32
C GLU A 113 1.19 -15.63 -4.46
N ALA A 114 0.07 -15.61 -5.19
CA ALA A 114 -0.16 -14.66 -6.27
C ALA A 114 -0.15 -13.21 -5.78
N LEU A 115 -0.77 -12.95 -4.61
CA LEU A 115 -0.78 -11.63 -3.98
C LEU A 115 0.60 -11.25 -3.43
N SER A 116 1.29 -12.19 -2.80
CA SER A 116 2.66 -11.98 -2.32
C SER A 116 3.61 -11.62 -3.47
N LYS A 117 3.47 -12.23 -4.65
CA LYS A 117 4.24 -11.86 -5.85
C LYS A 117 3.96 -10.42 -6.30
N SER A 118 2.69 -9.98 -6.28
CA SER A 118 2.33 -8.60 -6.64
C SER A 118 2.94 -7.59 -5.66
N ILE A 119 2.97 -7.91 -4.37
CA ILE A 119 3.57 -7.05 -3.34
C ILE A 119 5.09 -6.99 -3.49
N ASN A 120 5.74 -8.12 -3.74
CA ASN A 120 7.19 -8.17 -4.01
C ASN A 120 7.56 -7.35 -5.27
N SER A 121 6.73 -7.39 -6.31
CA SER A 121 6.90 -6.55 -7.50
C SER A 121 6.82 -5.06 -7.16
N LEU A 122 5.82 -4.67 -6.35
CA LEU A 122 5.65 -3.30 -5.87
C LEU A 122 6.88 -2.82 -5.06
N GLU A 123 7.37 -3.65 -4.14
CA GLU A 123 8.57 -3.33 -3.35
C GLU A 123 9.80 -3.15 -4.25
N THR A 124 9.99 -4.04 -5.20
CA THR A 124 11.10 -3.97 -6.17
C THR A 124 11.01 -2.68 -6.99
N THR A 125 9.84 -2.35 -7.51
CA THR A 125 9.61 -1.11 -8.27
C THR A 125 9.93 0.12 -7.42
N THR A 126 9.47 0.14 -6.17
CA THR A 126 9.71 1.26 -5.25
C THR A 126 11.20 1.41 -4.92
N LYS A 127 11.90 0.31 -4.64
CA LYS A 127 13.36 0.32 -4.39
C LYS A 127 14.15 0.80 -5.61
N ASN A 128 13.72 0.44 -6.81
CA ASN A 128 14.35 0.92 -8.04
C ASN A 128 14.20 2.43 -8.22
N LEU A 129 13.04 3.03 -7.88
CA LEU A 129 12.87 4.50 -7.88
C LEU A 129 13.87 5.19 -6.95
N PHE A 130 14.11 4.63 -5.75
CA PHE A 130 15.12 5.14 -4.81
C PHE A 130 16.54 5.01 -5.39
N PHE A 131 16.86 3.85 -5.93
CA PHE A 131 18.18 3.61 -6.54
C PHE A 131 18.47 4.62 -7.66
N GLU A 132 17.52 4.84 -8.57
CA GLU A 132 17.67 5.82 -9.64
C GLU A 132 17.76 7.25 -9.12
N ASN A 133 17.00 7.62 -8.07
CA ASN A 133 17.10 8.95 -7.47
C ASN A 133 18.46 9.18 -6.82
N ILE A 134 18.99 8.19 -6.09
CA ILE A 134 20.33 8.26 -5.47
C ILE A 134 21.40 8.40 -6.54
N ARG A 135 21.33 7.66 -7.63
CA ARG A 135 22.28 7.76 -8.76
C ARG A 135 22.24 9.10 -9.46
N ASN A 136 21.06 9.70 -9.59
CA ASN A 136 20.88 11.02 -10.22
C ASN A 136 21.34 12.18 -9.33
N ASN A 137 21.51 11.94 -8.01
CA ASN A 137 21.90 12.92 -7.01
C ASN A 137 23.06 12.38 -6.14
N PRO A 138 24.27 12.22 -6.69
CA PRO A 138 25.37 11.56 -6.02
C PRO A 138 26.10 12.48 -5.02
N ASP A 139 25.54 12.72 -3.82
CA ASP A 139 26.25 13.44 -2.75
C ASP A 139 27.29 12.54 -2.07
N LYS A 140 26.95 11.29 -1.85
CA LYS A 140 27.84 10.25 -1.31
C LYS A 140 28.14 9.25 -2.40
N LYS A 141 29.44 8.97 -2.62
CA LYS A 141 29.86 7.91 -3.54
C LYS A 141 29.62 6.54 -2.92
N LEU A 142 28.37 6.08 -2.97
CA LEU A 142 28.03 4.71 -2.60
C LEU A 142 28.34 3.77 -3.78
N SER A 143 28.90 2.61 -3.49
CA SER A 143 28.92 1.52 -4.48
C SER A 143 27.50 1.07 -4.80
N ILE A 144 27.31 0.33 -5.89
CA ILE A 144 26.00 -0.26 -6.23
C ILE A 144 25.49 -1.14 -5.07
N VAL A 145 26.37 -1.98 -4.52
CA VAL A 145 26.03 -2.89 -3.42
C VAL A 145 25.63 -2.11 -2.16
N ASP A 146 26.42 -1.10 -1.76
CA ASP A 146 26.11 -0.28 -0.59
C ASP A 146 24.79 0.49 -0.76
N SER A 147 24.48 0.92 -1.99
CA SER A 147 23.21 1.58 -2.30
C SER A 147 22.03 0.65 -2.04
N PHE A 148 22.09 -0.61 -2.49
CA PHE A 148 21.02 -1.59 -2.23
C PHE A 148 20.91 -1.93 -0.75
N ILE A 149 22.02 -2.15 -0.04
CA ILE A 149 22.00 -2.40 1.41
C ILE A 149 21.36 -1.23 2.15
N SER A 150 21.72 0.00 1.80
CA SER A 150 21.16 1.22 2.42
C SER A 150 19.66 1.39 2.13
N ILE A 151 19.23 1.08 0.90
CA ILE A 151 17.82 1.08 0.52
C ILE A 151 17.05 0.04 1.34
N ASP A 152 17.55 -1.19 1.45
CA ASP A 152 16.90 -2.25 2.23
C ASP A 152 16.81 -1.88 3.72
N ALA A 153 17.84 -1.28 4.29
CA ALA A 153 17.82 -0.81 5.68
C ALA A 153 16.76 0.29 5.88
N PHE A 154 16.67 1.25 4.94
CA PHE A 154 15.67 2.30 4.97
C PHE A 154 14.25 1.75 4.91
N PHE A 155 13.98 0.85 3.95
CA PHE A 155 12.67 0.22 3.77
C PHE A 155 12.27 -0.65 4.97
N SER A 156 13.21 -1.40 5.54
CA SER A 156 12.99 -2.20 6.76
C SER A 156 12.51 -1.33 7.93
N GLN A 157 13.06 -0.13 8.08
CA GLN A 157 12.61 0.79 9.12
C GLN A 157 11.23 1.42 8.82
N VAL A 158 10.94 1.76 7.56
CA VAL A 158 9.60 2.23 7.16
C VAL A 158 8.58 1.12 7.38
N TYR A 159 8.88 -0.11 6.97
CA TYR A 159 8.05 -1.29 7.19
C TYR A 159 7.75 -1.52 8.68
N LYS A 160 8.79 -1.49 9.53
CA LYS A 160 8.61 -1.59 10.98
C LYS A 160 7.67 -0.51 11.52
N ASN A 161 7.80 0.74 11.04
CA ASN A 161 6.91 1.81 11.46
C ASN A 161 5.45 1.53 11.10
N LEU A 162 5.19 0.95 9.91
CA LEU A 162 3.83 0.59 9.48
C LEU A 162 3.24 -0.53 10.35
N LEU A 163 4.04 -1.52 10.74
CA LEU A 163 3.60 -2.59 11.66
C LEU A 163 3.31 -2.07 13.07
N ASP A 164 4.07 -1.07 13.52
CA ASP A 164 3.92 -0.47 14.86
C ASP A 164 2.65 0.41 15.00
N LYS A 165 1.96 0.73 13.91
CA LYS A 165 0.86 1.70 13.89
C LYS A 165 -0.20 1.44 14.97
N GLU A 166 -0.65 0.19 15.09
CA GLU A 166 -1.72 -0.19 16.03
C GLU A 166 -1.27 -0.22 17.49
N ILE A 167 0.05 -0.32 17.72
CA ILE A 167 0.61 -0.39 19.08
C ILE A 167 0.73 1.00 19.70
N TYR A 168 1.00 2.02 18.88
CA TYR A 168 1.40 3.34 19.37
C TYR A 168 0.40 4.47 19.04
N THR A 169 -0.60 4.23 18.19
CA THR A 169 -1.51 5.31 17.78
C THR A 169 -2.92 4.79 17.49
N GLU A 170 -3.90 5.28 18.24
CA GLU A 170 -5.32 4.97 17.97
C GLU A 170 -5.90 5.74 16.78
N SER A 171 -5.39 6.94 16.45
CA SER A 171 -6.05 7.83 15.47
C SER A 171 -5.13 8.61 14.52
N ASN A 172 -3.81 8.62 14.73
CA ASN A 172 -2.88 9.46 13.96
C ASN A 172 -1.88 8.64 13.13
N SER A 173 -1.38 9.24 12.02
CA SER A 173 -0.33 8.65 11.20
C SER A 173 0.98 8.48 11.99
N ILE A 174 1.44 7.24 12.15
CA ILE A 174 2.75 6.92 12.76
C ILE A 174 3.90 7.43 11.89
N ILE A 175 3.73 7.39 10.57
CA ILE A 175 4.73 7.91 9.61
C ILE A 175 4.87 9.42 9.77
N ARG A 176 3.76 10.15 9.95
CA ARG A 176 3.78 11.59 10.20
C ARG A 176 4.49 11.92 11.52
N GLN A 177 4.18 11.19 12.58
CA GLN A 177 4.82 11.38 13.90
C GLN A 177 6.33 11.08 13.86
N ARG A 178 6.73 10.06 13.09
CA ARG A 178 8.13 9.64 12.97
C ARG A 178 8.86 10.27 11.80
N ARG A 179 8.24 11.23 11.09
CA ARG A 179 8.82 11.87 9.89
C ARG A 179 10.26 12.35 10.12
N GLY A 180 10.54 13.03 11.23
CA GLY A 180 11.88 13.50 11.55
C GLY A 180 12.92 12.38 11.68
N LYS A 181 12.53 11.23 12.27
CA LYS A 181 13.40 10.06 12.38
C LYS A 181 13.64 9.41 11.02
N ILE A 182 12.61 9.32 10.18
CA ILE A 182 12.71 8.77 8.82
C ILE A 182 13.62 9.64 7.95
N VAL A 183 13.45 10.96 7.99
CA VAL A 183 14.31 11.92 7.28
C VAL A 183 15.76 11.82 7.77
N LYS A 184 15.98 11.78 9.09
CA LYS A 184 17.32 11.62 9.67
C LYS A 184 17.99 10.33 9.20
N LEU A 185 17.27 9.20 9.22
CA LEU A 185 17.79 7.92 8.73
C LEU A 185 18.17 8.00 7.25
N TYR A 186 17.29 8.55 6.42
CA TYR A 186 17.56 8.71 4.99
C TYR A 186 18.84 9.50 4.75
N ARG A 187 19.00 10.65 5.41
CA ARG A 187 20.21 11.47 5.30
C ARG A 187 21.46 10.71 5.76
N THR A 188 21.40 10.02 6.88
CA THR A 188 22.54 9.22 7.37
C THR A 188 22.98 8.15 6.37
N LEU A 189 22.04 7.54 5.63
CA LEU A 189 22.33 6.47 4.68
C LEU A 189 22.82 7.00 3.32
N PHE A 190 22.30 8.13 2.84
CA PHE A 190 22.44 8.56 1.46
C PHE A 190 23.13 9.93 1.27
N GLU A 191 23.36 10.69 2.34
CA GLU A 191 24.13 11.94 2.39
C GLU A 191 25.37 11.78 3.25
#